data_bbc2c0cac8d7b315c3659b88928b6ff3
#
_entry.id   bbc2c0cac8d7b315c3659b88928b6ff3
#
_cell.length_a   1.000
_cell.length_b   1.000
_cell.length_c   1.000
_cell.angle_alpha   90.00
_cell.angle_beta   90.00
_cell.angle_gamma   90.00
#
_symmetry.space_group_name_H-M   'P 1'
#
loop_
_entity.id
_entity.type
_entity.pdbx_description
1 polymer ?
#
loop_
_entity_poly.entity_id
_entity_poly.type
_entity_poly.pdbx_seq_one_letter_code
_entity_poly.pdbx_strand_id
1 'polypeptide(L)'
;QVNAMIAQIEKEVGVVDILVNNAGIIKRIPMVEMTAAEFRQVIDIDLNGPFIVSKAVIPSMIKKGHGKIINICSMMSELGRETVSAYAAAKGGLKMLTRNIASEYGEYNIQCNGIGPGYIATPQTAPLRERQADGSRHPFDSFIVAKTPAARWGTPEDLMGPAVFLASDASDFVNGHILYVDGGILAYIGKQPQ
;
A
#
# COMPACT_ATOMS: atom_id res chain seq x y z
N GLN A 1 13.04 19.52 -0.90
CA GLN A 1 12.09 19.40 -2.05
C GLN A 1 10.65 19.22 -1.55
N VAL A 2 10.32 18.18 -0.74
CA VAL A 2 8.94 17.91 -0.28
C VAL A 2 8.35 19.10 0.48
N ASN A 3 9.05 19.65 1.47
CA ASN A 3 8.55 20.80 2.23
C ASN A 3 8.25 22.02 1.34
N ALA A 4 9.07 22.29 0.33
CA ALA A 4 8.82 23.37 -0.62
C ALA A 4 7.58 23.10 -1.50
N MET A 5 7.40 21.85 -1.91
CA MET A 5 6.23 21.43 -2.67
C MET A 5 4.94 21.58 -1.84
N ILE A 6 4.93 21.12 -0.59
CA ILE A 6 3.75 21.25 0.28
C ILE A 6 3.46 22.72 0.56
N ALA A 7 4.47 23.55 0.87
CA ALA A 7 4.28 24.99 1.08
C ALA A 7 3.69 25.69 -0.16
N GLN A 8 4.10 25.28 -1.36
CA GLN A 8 3.53 25.81 -2.60
C GLN A 8 2.08 25.39 -2.76
N ILE A 9 1.75 24.10 -2.54
CA ILE A 9 0.36 23.58 -2.60
C ILE A 9 -0.53 24.34 -1.60
N GLU A 10 -0.08 24.50 -0.36
CA GLU A 10 -0.86 25.20 0.66
C GLU A 10 -1.09 26.67 0.34
N LYS A 11 -0.13 27.32 -0.32
CA LYS A 11 -0.24 28.70 -0.78
C LYS A 11 -1.21 28.87 -1.95
N GLU A 12 -1.19 27.94 -2.89
CA GLU A 12 -1.91 28.07 -4.17
C GLU A 12 -3.29 27.42 -4.15
N VAL A 13 -3.46 26.36 -3.37
CA VAL A 13 -4.68 25.53 -3.34
C VAL A 13 -5.33 25.52 -1.97
N GLY A 14 -4.54 25.32 -0.91
CA GLY A 14 -5.00 25.23 0.47
C GLY A 14 -4.38 24.05 1.21
N VAL A 15 -4.74 23.93 2.49
CA VAL A 15 -4.27 22.83 3.34
C VAL A 15 -4.72 21.49 2.77
N VAL A 16 -3.80 20.53 2.74
CA VAL A 16 -4.09 19.16 2.27
C VAL A 16 -5.05 18.48 3.25
N ASP A 17 -6.22 18.10 2.80
CA ASP A 17 -7.22 17.36 3.58
C ASP A 17 -6.94 15.86 3.57
N ILE A 18 -6.56 15.34 2.41
CA ILE A 18 -6.37 13.92 2.18
C ILE A 18 -5.01 13.72 1.52
N LEU A 19 -4.12 12.96 2.19
CA LEU A 19 -2.86 12.51 1.62
C LEU A 19 -2.97 11.03 1.26
N VAL A 20 -2.66 10.68 0.01
CA VAL A 20 -2.52 9.29 -0.42
C VAL A 20 -1.06 9.00 -0.77
N ASN A 21 -0.37 8.25 0.06
CA ASN A 21 0.98 7.75 -0.19
C ASN A 21 0.89 6.49 -1.08
N ASN A 22 0.83 6.71 -2.39
CA ASN A 22 0.66 5.65 -3.38
C ASN A 22 1.96 5.25 -4.09
N ALA A 23 2.92 6.15 -4.22
CA ALA A 23 4.18 5.86 -4.90
C ALA A 23 4.88 4.63 -4.29
N GLY A 24 5.35 3.74 -5.12
CA GLY A 24 6.03 2.53 -4.67
C GLY A 24 6.66 1.78 -5.83
N ILE A 25 7.69 1.00 -5.51
CA ILE A 25 8.39 0.13 -6.44
C ILE A 25 8.57 -1.27 -5.86
N ILE A 26 8.73 -2.24 -6.73
CA ILE A 26 9.07 -3.60 -6.33
C ILE A 26 10.27 -4.10 -7.16
N LYS A 27 11.27 -4.66 -6.48
CA LYS A 27 12.35 -5.42 -7.11
C LYS A 27 12.19 -6.88 -6.76
N ARG A 28 12.26 -7.74 -7.77
CA ARG A 28 12.12 -9.19 -7.63
C ARG A 28 13.51 -9.83 -7.83
N ILE A 29 14.29 -9.88 -6.76
CA ILE A 29 15.67 -10.34 -6.74
C ILE A 29 15.82 -11.31 -5.57
N PRO A 30 16.41 -12.51 -5.76
CA PRO A 30 16.74 -13.39 -4.65
C PRO A 30 17.57 -12.65 -3.60
N MET A 31 17.30 -12.90 -2.31
CA MET A 31 17.93 -12.13 -1.23
C MET A 31 19.46 -12.16 -1.27
N VAL A 32 20.03 -13.28 -1.63
CA VAL A 32 21.49 -13.46 -1.73
C VAL A 32 22.15 -12.70 -2.90
N GLU A 33 21.35 -12.32 -3.89
CA GLU A 33 21.79 -11.58 -5.08
C GLU A 33 21.47 -10.07 -4.97
N MET A 34 20.55 -9.68 -4.07
CA MET A 34 20.12 -8.30 -3.91
C MET A 34 21.23 -7.46 -3.29
N THR A 35 21.64 -6.41 -3.97
CA THR A 35 22.62 -5.47 -3.43
C THR A 35 21.99 -4.59 -2.34
N ALA A 36 22.83 -4.10 -1.42
CA ALA A 36 22.38 -3.15 -0.39
C ALA A 36 21.82 -1.84 -0.99
N ALA A 37 22.28 -1.43 -2.16
CA ALA A 37 21.78 -0.26 -2.88
C ALA A 37 20.35 -0.49 -3.40
N GLU A 38 20.08 -1.64 -3.97
CA GLU A 38 18.74 -2.02 -4.43
C GLU A 38 17.76 -2.15 -3.28
N PHE A 39 18.17 -2.75 -2.17
CA PHE A 39 17.37 -2.82 -0.95
C PHE A 39 17.02 -1.41 -0.46
N ARG A 40 18.02 -0.53 -0.29
CA ARG A 40 17.82 0.87 0.14
C ARG A 40 16.88 1.63 -0.79
N GLN A 41 17.00 1.46 -2.11
CA GLN A 41 16.12 2.15 -3.06
C GLN A 41 14.64 1.82 -2.82
N VAL A 42 14.31 0.57 -2.52
CA VAL A 42 12.92 0.17 -2.21
C VAL A 42 12.49 0.77 -0.87
N ILE A 43 13.33 0.71 0.17
CA ILE A 43 13.04 1.32 1.47
C ILE A 43 12.84 2.83 1.34
N ASP A 44 13.67 3.51 0.57
CA ASP A 44 13.60 4.96 0.39
C ASP A 44 12.29 5.40 -0.26
N ILE A 45 11.81 4.65 -1.25
CA ILE A 45 10.58 5.01 -1.96
C ILE A 45 9.34 4.54 -1.18
N ASP A 46 9.32 3.29 -0.73
CA ASP A 46 8.10 2.65 -0.22
C ASP A 46 7.87 2.88 1.29
N LEU A 47 8.88 3.37 2.03
CA LEU A 47 8.78 3.63 3.48
C LEU A 47 9.23 5.05 3.85
N ASN A 48 10.45 5.46 3.48
CA ASN A 48 10.96 6.79 3.81
C ASN A 48 10.17 7.90 3.08
N GLY A 49 9.75 7.67 1.83
CA GLY A 49 8.89 8.58 1.07
C GLY A 49 7.58 8.90 1.80
N PRO A 50 6.74 7.91 2.13
CA PRO A 50 5.54 8.08 2.93
C PRO A 50 5.77 8.82 4.26
N PHE A 51 6.85 8.49 4.98
CA PHE A 51 7.23 9.20 6.21
C PHE A 51 7.51 10.69 5.96
N ILE A 52 8.33 11.01 4.95
CA ILE A 52 8.73 12.38 4.64
C ILE A 52 7.52 13.24 4.24
N VAL A 53 6.63 12.68 3.39
CA VAL A 53 5.45 13.41 2.91
C VAL A 53 4.42 13.58 4.04
N SER A 54 4.14 12.53 4.81
CA SER A 54 3.24 12.62 5.97
C SER A 54 3.73 13.65 6.99
N LYS A 55 5.02 13.61 7.34
CA LYS A 55 5.65 14.61 8.23
C LYS A 55 5.46 16.05 7.72
N ALA A 56 5.45 16.26 6.42
CA ALA A 56 5.31 17.61 5.84
C ALA A 56 3.88 18.15 5.89
N VAL A 57 2.85 17.31 5.81
CA VAL A 57 1.43 17.74 5.81
C VAL A 57 0.83 17.80 7.23
N ILE A 58 1.27 16.96 8.14
CA ILE A 58 0.71 16.84 9.51
C ILE A 58 0.63 18.18 10.26
N PRO A 59 1.64 19.06 10.25
CA PRO A 59 1.57 20.34 10.99
C PRO A 59 0.38 21.22 10.58
N SER A 60 0.04 21.25 9.30
CA SER A 60 -1.10 22.02 8.79
C SER A 60 -2.43 21.31 9.06
N MET A 61 -2.48 19.98 9.01
CA MET A 61 -3.64 19.19 9.42
C MET A 61 -3.95 19.40 10.92
N ILE A 62 -2.93 19.43 11.80
CA ILE A 62 -3.10 19.75 13.23
C ILE A 62 -3.73 21.13 13.42
N LYS A 63 -3.22 22.16 12.74
CA LYS A 63 -3.79 23.52 12.81
C LYS A 63 -5.23 23.58 12.32
N LYS A 64 -5.57 22.77 11.33
CA LYS A 64 -6.91 22.67 10.77
C LYS A 64 -7.86 21.86 11.66
N GLY A 65 -7.36 20.95 12.51
CA GLY A 65 -8.13 20.03 13.32
C GLY A 65 -8.80 18.91 12.51
N HIS A 66 -8.23 18.57 11.35
CA HIS A 66 -8.73 17.50 10.49
C HIS A 66 -7.65 17.05 9.49
N GLY A 67 -7.63 15.74 9.19
CA GLY A 67 -6.78 15.20 8.13
C GLY A 67 -6.97 13.70 7.93
N LYS A 68 -6.82 13.24 6.71
CA LYS A 68 -6.83 11.83 6.34
C LYS A 68 -5.52 11.46 5.66
N ILE A 69 -4.84 10.42 6.16
CA ILE A 69 -3.63 9.87 5.54
C ILE A 69 -3.93 8.42 5.16
N ILE A 70 -3.75 8.10 3.88
CA ILE A 70 -3.97 6.77 3.33
C ILE A 70 -2.65 6.25 2.78
N ASN A 71 -2.10 5.21 3.40
CA ASN A 71 -0.88 4.56 2.95
C ASN A 71 -1.21 3.32 2.11
N ILE A 72 -0.66 3.21 0.89
CA ILE A 72 -0.82 2.00 0.09
C ILE A 72 0.19 0.96 0.60
N CYS A 73 -0.30 0.14 1.51
CA CYS A 73 0.37 -1.04 2.06
C CYS A 73 0.37 -2.20 1.05
N SER A 74 0.35 -3.42 1.50
CA SER A 74 0.27 -4.63 0.69
C SER A 74 -0.14 -5.81 1.56
N MET A 75 -0.62 -6.89 0.96
CA MET A 75 -0.65 -8.19 1.63
C MET A 75 0.75 -8.62 2.11
N MET A 76 1.83 -8.13 1.47
CA MET A 76 3.21 -8.32 1.93
C MET A 76 3.54 -7.54 3.22
N SER A 77 2.64 -6.78 3.76
CA SER A 77 2.74 -6.25 5.13
C SER A 77 2.51 -7.33 6.20
N GLU A 78 1.97 -8.49 5.82
CA GLU A 78 1.69 -9.65 6.68
C GLU A 78 2.45 -10.91 6.24
N LEU A 79 2.65 -11.08 4.95
CA LEU A 79 3.22 -12.29 4.38
C LEU A 79 4.62 -12.05 3.82
N GLY A 80 5.44 -13.09 3.86
CA GLY A 80 6.67 -13.18 3.10
C GLY A 80 6.45 -13.91 1.77
N ARG A 81 7.23 -13.53 0.77
CA ARG A 81 7.34 -14.23 -0.50
C ARG A 81 8.79 -14.18 -0.99
N GLU A 82 9.20 -15.19 -1.70
CA GLU A 82 10.51 -15.24 -2.37
C GLU A 82 10.74 -14.01 -3.24
N THR A 83 11.99 -13.59 -3.34
CA THR A 83 12.50 -12.52 -4.20
C THR A 83 12.03 -11.08 -3.90
N VAL A 84 11.23 -10.85 -2.87
CA VAL A 84 10.69 -9.51 -2.56
C VAL A 84 11.03 -9.02 -1.15
N SER A 85 12.19 -9.41 -0.61
CA SER A 85 12.61 -9.11 0.77
C SER A 85 12.56 -7.60 1.10
N ALA A 86 13.11 -6.75 0.23
CA ALA A 86 13.08 -5.30 0.42
C ALA A 86 11.65 -4.73 0.43
N TYR A 87 10.81 -5.21 -0.49
CA TYR A 87 9.42 -4.77 -0.60
C TYR A 87 8.60 -5.19 0.63
N ALA A 88 8.74 -6.45 1.07
CA ALA A 88 8.04 -6.94 2.26
C ALA A 88 8.50 -6.18 3.52
N ALA A 89 9.80 -5.91 3.68
CA ALA A 89 10.34 -5.10 4.76
C ALA A 89 9.75 -3.67 4.75
N ALA A 90 9.73 -3.02 3.58
CA ALA A 90 9.17 -1.67 3.43
C ALA A 90 7.67 -1.64 3.75
N LYS A 91 6.88 -2.58 3.21
CA LYS A 91 5.42 -2.63 3.44
C LYS A 91 5.06 -3.06 4.87
N GLY A 92 5.84 -3.91 5.51
CA GLY A 92 5.75 -4.20 6.94
C GLY A 92 6.05 -2.96 7.78
N GLY A 93 7.12 -2.22 7.47
CA GLY A 93 7.46 -0.94 8.09
C GLY A 93 6.36 0.12 7.88
N LEU A 94 5.79 0.23 6.68
CA LEU A 94 4.71 1.16 6.36
C LEU A 94 3.43 0.86 7.16
N LYS A 95 3.09 -0.41 7.36
CA LYS A 95 2.01 -0.83 8.26
C LYS A 95 2.23 -0.30 9.67
N MET A 96 3.45 -0.43 10.22
CA MET A 96 3.76 0.07 11.55
C MET A 96 3.82 1.59 11.60
N LEU A 97 4.33 2.25 10.57
CA LEU A 97 4.30 3.71 10.44
C LEU A 97 2.86 4.24 10.42
N THR A 98 1.95 3.56 9.73
CA THR A 98 0.51 3.90 9.71
C THR A 98 -0.08 3.91 11.13
N ARG A 99 0.20 2.87 11.92
CA ARG A 99 -0.24 2.76 13.32
C ARG A 99 0.36 3.83 14.22
N ASN A 100 1.63 4.14 13.98
CA ASN A 100 2.34 5.14 14.78
C ASN A 100 1.79 6.54 14.54
N ILE A 101 1.58 6.92 13.29
CA ILE A 101 0.93 8.20 12.92
C ILE A 101 -0.47 8.29 13.53
N ALA A 102 -1.27 7.22 13.44
CA ALA A 102 -2.60 7.17 14.05
C ALA A 102 -2.56 7.38 15.57
N SER A 103 -1.57 6.78 16.25
CA SER A 103 -1.37 6.91 17.70
C SER A 103 -0.94 8.31 18.13
N GLU A 104 -0.04 8.94 17.36
CA GLU A 104 0.53 10.24 17.74
C GLU A 104 -0.41 11.40 17.42
N TYR A 105 -1.23 11.30 16.38
CA TYR A 105 -1.99 12.44 15.86
C TYR A 105 -3.52 12.26 15.89
N GLY A 106 -4.00 11.15 16.43
CA GLY A 106 -5.44 10.87 16.55
C GLY A 106 -6.20 11.91 17.36
N GLU A 107 -5.61 12.48 18.41
CA GLU A 107 -6.22 13.53 19.22
C GLU A 107 -6.48 14.84 18.46
N TYR A 108 -5.77 15.06 17.35
CA TYR A 108 -5.96 16.21 16.45
C TYR A 108 -6.99 15.95 15.34
N ASN A 109 -7.79 14.90 15.47
CA ASN A 109 -8.73 14.46 14.44
C ASN A 109 -8.05 14.14 13.09
N ILE A 110 -6.88 13.51 13.17
CA ILE A 110 -6.14 12.99 12.01
C ILE A 110 -6.22 11.46 12.04
N GLN A 111 -6.79 10.88 10.99
CA GLN A 111 -6.82 9.44 10.81
C GLN A 111 -5.76 9.02 9.81
N CYS A 112 -4.96 8.03 10.19
CA CYS A 112 -3.98 7.41 9.30
C CYS A 112 -4.32 5.93 9.17
N ASN A 113 -4.67 5.51 7.95
CA ASN A 113 -5.02 4.13 7.65
C ASN A 113 -4.27 3.63 6.42
N GLY A 114 -4.28 2.34 6.22
CA GLY A 114 -3.70 1.71 5.04
C GLY A 114 -4.73 0.99 4.19
N ILE A 115 -4.48 0.93 2.89
CA ILE A 115 -5.09 -0.05 2.00
C ILE A 115 -4.02 -1.11 1.74
N GLY A 116 -4.37 -2.37 1.93
CA GLY A 116 -3.49 -3.52 1.69
C GLY A 116 -3.97 -4.32 0.48
N PRO A 117 -3.60 -3.95 -0.76
CA PRO A 117 -4.01 -4.70 -1.93
C PRO A 117 -3.42 -6.11 -1.94
N GLY A 118 -4.19 -7.06 -2.47
CA GLY A 118 -3.69 -8.33 -2.94
C GLY A 118 -3.00 -8.20 -4.31
N TYR A 119 -3.20 -9.17 -5.17
CA TYR A 119 -2.66 -9.13 -6.53
C TYR A 119 -3.62 -8.37 -7.45
N ILE A 120 -3.19 -7.19 -7.90
CA ILE A 120 -3.97 -6.30 -8.75
C ILE A 120 -3.44 -6.34 -10.19
N ALA A 121 -4.35 -6.44 -11.14
CA ALA A 121 -4.06 -6.43 -12.57
C ALA A 121 -3.72 -5.01 -13.04
N THR A 122 -2.44 -4.72 -13.13
CA THR A 122 -1.88 -3.44 -13.58
C THR A 122 -0.86 -3.67 -14.70
N PRO A 123 -0.39 -2.62 -15.40
CA PRO A 123 0.72 -2.76 -16.34
C PRO A 123 1.97 -3.39 -15.71
N GLN A 124 2.29 -3.07 -14.45
CA GLN A 124 3.44 -3.63 -13.72
C GLN A 124 3.33 -5.15 -13.51
N THR A 125 2.13 -5.71 -13.45
CA THR A 125 1.87 -7.14 -13.26
C THR A 125 1.50 -7.85 -14.56
N ALA A 126 1.39 -7.14 -15.69
CA ALA A 126 1.03 -7.72 -16.98
C ALA A 126 1.92 -8.91 -17.39
N PRO A 127 3.25 -8.84 -17.28
CA PRO A 127 4.12 -9.96 -17.66
C PRO A 127 3.84 -11.26 -16.87
N LEU A 128 3.29 -11.15 -15.67
CA LEU A 128 2.97 -12.30 -14.81
C LEU A 128 1.61 -12.94 -15.16
N ARG A 129 0.86 -12.35 -16.08
CA ARG A 129 -0.49 -12.74 -16.52
C ARG A 129 -0.58 -13.01 -18.01
N GLU A 130 0.50 -12.79 -18.76
CA GLU A 130 0.55 -13.08 -20.18
C GLU A 130 0.33 -14.57 -20.45
N ARG A 131 -0.44 -14.89 -21.48
CA ARG A 131 -0.60 -16.27 -21.90
C ARG A 131 0.69 -16.79 -22.54
N GLN A 132 0.97 -18.06 -22.31
CA GLN A 132 2.10 -18.74 -22.91
C GLN A 132 1.84 -19.00 -24.41
N ALA A 133 2.87 -19.40 -25.14
CA ALA A 133 2.77 -19.65 -26.59
C ALA A 133 1.75 -20.77 -26.94
N ASP A 134 1.51 -21.70 -26.02
CA ASP A 134 0.53 -22.78 -26.15
C ASP A 134 -0.91 -22.36 -25.74
N GLY A 135 -1.12 -21.07 -25.41
CA GLY A 135 -2.40 -20.52 -24.96
C GLY A 135 -2.70 -20.77 -23.48
N SER A 136 -1.87 -21.50 -22.73
CA SER A 136 -2.04 -21.74 -21.32
C SER A 136 -1.81 -20.46 -20.48
N ARG A 137 -2.29 -20.47 -19.23
CA ARG A 137 -2.01 -19.40 -18.27
C ARG A 137 -0.55 -19.42 -17.87
N HIS A 138 0.01 -18.24 -17.62
CA HIS A 138 1.31 -18.15 -16.96
C HIS A 138 1.28 -18.91 -15.61
N PRO A 139 2.31 -19.69 -15.23
CA PRO A 139 2.31 -20.47 -13.99
C PRO A 139 2.03 -19.61 -12.75
N PHE A 140 2.57 -18.39 -12.71
CA PHE A 140 2.31 -17.46 -11.61
C PHE A 140 0.86 -16.97 -11.58
N ASP A 141 0.22 -16.73 -12.74
CA ASP A 141 -1.21 -16.40 -12.82
C ASP A 141 -2.07 -17.56 -12.24
N SER A 142 -1.79 -18.79 -12.65
CA SER A 142 -2.47 -19.98 -12.13
C SER A 142 -2.29 -20.11 -10.61
N PHE A 143 -1.08 -19.90 -10.11
CA PHE A 143 -0.78 -19.90 -8.68
C PHE A 143 -1.59 -18.86 -7.91
N ILE A 144 -1.62 -17.60 -8.39
CA ILE A 144 -2.35 -16.52 -7.70
C ILE A 144 -3.85 -16.77 -7.71
N VAL A 145 -4.42 -17.17 -8.85
CA VAL A 145 -5.86 -17.48 -8.95
C VAL A 145 -6.24 -18.63 -8.01
N ALA A 146 -5.40 -19.66 -7.90
CA ALA A 146 -5.64 -20.77 -6.98
C ALA A 146 -5.53 -20.39 -5.50
N LYS A 147 -4.68 -19.41 -5.16
CA LYS A 147 -4.47 -18.92 -3.78
C LYS A 147 -5.47 -17.83 -3.36
N THR A 148 -6.19 -17.25 -4.28
CA THR A 148 -7.17 -16.19 -4.01
C THR A 148 -8.58 -16.78 -3.98
N PRO A 149 -9.32 -16.73 -2.86
CA PRO A 149 -10.69 -17.25 -2.78
C PRO A 149 -11.64 -16.67 -3.85
N ALA A 150 -11.48 -15.38 -4.19
CA ALA A 150 -12.23 -14.73 -5.27
C ALA A 150 -11.92 -15.30 -6.67
N ALA A 151 -10.94 -16.21 -6.81
CA ALA A 151 -10.53 -16.90 -8.04
C ALA A 151 -10.17 -15.96 -9.20
N ARG A 152 -9.71 -14.76 -8.90
CA ARG A 152 -9.28 -13.73 -9.87
C ARG A 152 -8.23 -12.80 -9.29
N TRP A 153 -7.54 -12.11 -10.17
CA TRP A 153 -6.83 -10.88 -9.78
C TRP A 153 -7.84 -9.78 -9.46
N GLY A 154 -7.48 -8.90 -8.54
CA GLY A 154 -8.19 -7.65 -8.37
C GLY A 154 -7.91 -6.71 -9.54
N THR A 155 -8.70 -5.65 -9.63
CA THR A 155 -8.48 -4.52 -10.56
C THR A 155 -8.29 -3.23 -9.77
N PRO A 156 -7.76 -2.15 -10.37
CA PRO A 156 -7.69 -0.85 -9.69
C PRO A 156 -9.05 -0.38 -9.15
N GLU A 157 -10.13 -0.71 -9.85
CA GLU A 157 -11.50 -0.35 -9.46
C GLU A 157 -11.94 -1.02 -8.15
N ASP A 158 -11.41 -2.22 -7.83
CA ASP A 158 -11.68 -2.88 -6.55
C ASP A 158 -11.16 -2.06 -5.34
N LEU A 159 -10.22 -1.13 -5.56
CA LEU A 159 -9.65 -0.27 -4.52
C LEU A 159 -10.38 1.07 -4.37
N MET A 160 -11.26 1.45 -5.30
CA MET A 160 -11.92 2.76 -5.31
C MET A 160 -12.83 2.97 -4.10
N GLY A 161 -13.70 2.00 -3.82
CA GLY A 161 -14.59 2.04 -2.65
C GLY A 161 -13.84 2.17 -1.32
N PRO A 162 -12.84 1.30 -1.05
CA PRO A 162 -11.95 1.43 0.11
C PRO A 162 -11.26 2.78 0.23
N ALA A 163 -10.77 3.34 -0.88
CA ALA A 163 -10.11 4.65 -0.88
C ALA A 163 -11.09 5.78 -0.53
N VAL A 164 -12.28 5.78 -1.12
CA VAL A 164 -13.34 6.75 -0.82
C VAL A 164 -13.80 6.63 0.63
N PHE A 165 -14.00 5.41 1.14
CA PHE A 165 -14.36 5.17 2.53
C PHE A 165 -13.32 5.77 3.49
N LEU A 166 -12.03 5.46 3.30
CA LEU A 166 -10.97 5.95 4.17
C LEU A 166 -10.69 7.45 4.02
N ALA A 167 -11.10 8.06 2.91
CA ALA A 167 -10.96 9.50 2.66
C ALA A 167 -12.15 10.32 3.20
N SER A 168 -13.26 9.68 3.59
CA SER A 168 -14.51 10.33 4.00
C SER A 168 -14.70 10.31 5.51
N ASP A 169 -15.66 11.10 5.99
CA ASP A 169 -16.09 11.15 7.40
C ASP A 169 -16.66 9.80 7.88
N ALA A 170 -17.09 8.92 6.97
CA ALA A 170 -17.55 7.58 7.30
C ALA A 170 -16.46 6.73 8.00
N SER A 171 -15.19 7.14 7.92
CA SER A 171 -14.06 6.47 8.56
C SER A 171 -13.47 7.24 9.76
N ASP A 172 -14.16 8.22 10.32
CA ASP A 172 -13.62 9.09 11.38
C ASP A 172 -13.20 8.34 12.65
N PHE A 173 -13.83 7.20 12.92
CA PHE A 173 -13.44 6.34 14.05
C PHE A 173 -12.60 5.13 13.65
N VAL A 174 -12.18 5.06 12.38
CA VAL A 174 -11.23 4.06 11.88
C VAL A 174 -9.85 4.69 11.83
N ASN A 175 -8.93 4.24 12.70
CA ASN A 175 -7.59 4.81 12.79
C ASN A 175 -6.54 3.73 13.07
N GLY A 176 -5.43 3.75 12.36
CA GLY A 176 -4.34 2.77 12.47
C GLY A 176 -4.65 1.41 11.84
N HIS A 177 -5.74 1.29 11.08
CA HIS A 177 -6.16 0.05 10.43
C HIS A 177 -5.56 -0.12 9.05
N ILE A 178 -5.29 -1.38 8.66
CA ILE A 178 -4.97 -1.73 7.28
C ILE A 178 -6.16 -2.51 6.72
N LEU A 179 -6.89 -1.87 5.79
CA LEU A 179 -8.01 -2.49 5.09
C LEU A 179 -7.46 -3.33 3.93
N TYR A 180 -7.45 -4.66 4.12
CA TYR A 180 -6.98 -5.57 3.07
C TYR A 180 -8.05 -5.75 2.00
N VAL A 181 -7.65 -5.53 0.74
CA VAL A 181 -8.49 -5.65 -0.45
C VAL A 181 -7.79 -6.66 -1.37
N ASP A 182 -7.91 -7.93 -1.04
CA ASP A 182 -7.05 -8.99 -1.52
C ASP A 182 -7.79 -10.22 -2.06
N GLY A 183 -9.12 -10.13 -2.20
CA GLY A 183 -9.95 -11.24 -2.64
C GLY A 183 -9.98 -12.42 -1.66
N GLY A 184 -9.56 -12.20 -0.40
CA GLY A 184 -9.59 -13.17 0.68
C GLY A 184 -8.29 -13.99 0.82
N ILE A 185 -7.20 -13.62 0.14
CA ILE A 185 -5.96 -14.41 0.17
C ILE A 185 -5.35 -14.50 1.58
N LEU A 186 -5.47 -13.44 2.40
CA LEU A 186 -4.98 -13.43 3.78
C LEU A 186 -5.88 -14.21 4.75
N ALA A 187 -7.13 -14.43 4.41
CA ALA A 187 -8.11 -15.11 5.25
C ALA A 187 -8.20 -16.63 4.98
N TYR A 188 -7.30 -17.17 4.16
CA TYR A 188 -7.55 -18.46 3.51
C TYR A 188 -6.34 -19.41 3.59
N ILE A 189 -6.57 -20.60 4.10
CA ILE A 189 -5.53 -21.62 4.25
C ILE A 189 -5.28 -22.44 2.98
N GLY A 190 -6.25 -22.52 2.10
CA GLY A 190 -6.18 -23.34 0.86
C GLY A 190 -7.47 -24.14 0.59
N LYS A 191 -7.63 -24.63 -0.64
CA LYS A 191 -8.72 -25.56 -0.99
C LYS A 191 -8.46 -26.93 -0.39
N GLN A 192 -9.51 -27.57 0.11
CA GLN A 192 -9.44 -28.97 0.49
C GLN A 192 -9.20 -29.84 -0.75
N PRO A 193 -8.37 -30.87 -0.66
CA PRO A 193 -8.32 -31.92 -1.69
C PRO A 193 -9.72 -32.53 -1.86
N GLN A 194 -10.11 -32.74 -3.13
CA GLN A 194 -11.32 -33.48 -3.47
C GLN A 194 -10.99 -34.95 -3.59
#